data_ea31423901c4ad22191cb1763b3e2e5c
#
_entry.id   ea31423901c4ad22191cb1763b3e2e5c
#
_cell.length_a   1.000
_cell.length_b   1.000
_cell.length_c   1.000
_cell.angle_alpha   90.00
_cell.angle_beta   90.00
_cell.angle_gamma   90.00
#
_symmetry.space_group_name_H-M   'P 1'
#
loop_
_entity.id
_entity.type
_entity.pdbx_description
1 polymer ?
#
loop_
_entity_poly.entity_id
_entity_poly.type
_entity_poly.pdbx_seq_one_letter_code
_entity_poly.pdbx_strand_id
1 'polypeptide(L)'
;MKLGYHLTPFWSPTDRAPSRILDEAIQVVAASASMGFSWVSMGQHWLSHPTVWPQPFPFLARIAPETGSMRMKTSMLLLPLLNAVEVAENIATLDQLTHGRLDVGVAIGYREAELESVGLGRRDRVGKMEESIDLMKRLWSGEDVNFTGKYVRASGRLGFTPFQKPHPPIEMAAQSRGATERAARIADAVFFGPQVAWRDVASLVGVYRGCRPTGGDLYASRCLMVGKSKEDAAATAKHYLERTFRMYTTWQMQESSMVPLHLDFERSLDDWTVYGSPADCVEALLRARDDIGLSGVGFTIYSLPPDPVARIEYLQMIAEDIVARVTR
;
A
#
# COMPACT_ATOMS: atom_id res chain seq x y z
N MET A 1 -0.81 3.09 17.72
CA MET A 1 -1.08 3.16 16.25
C MET A 1 -0.38 2.00 15.56
N LYS A 2 -0.99 1.40 14.54
CA LYS A 2 -0.39 0.29 13.78
C LYS A 2 0.71 0.81 12.84
N LEU A 3 1.85 0.13 12.74
CA LEU A 3 2.93 0.47 11.81
C LEU A 3 3.31 -0.75 10.96
N GLY A 4 3.51 -0.54 9.68
CA GLY A 4 3.94 -1.57 8.75
C GLY A 4 4.88 -1.02 7.69
N TYR A 5 5.33 -1.86 6.78
CA TYR A 5 6.20 -1.44 5.70
C TYR A 5 5.80 -2.03 4.35
N HIS A 6 6.14 -1.30 3.31
CA HIS A 6 5.97 -1.73 1.93
C HIS A 6 7.22 -2.45 1.45
N LEU A 7 7.03 -3.65 0.92
CA LEU A 7 8.04 -4.30 0.08
C LEU A 7 8.08 -3.55 -1.23
N THR A 8 8.75 -2.44 -1.19
CA THR A 8 8.96 -1.68 -2.40
C THR A 8 10.06 -2.35 -3.17
N PRO A 9 9.88 -2.58 -4.43
CA PRO A 9 10.90 -3.03 -5.32
C PRO A 9 11.99 -2.00 -5.37
N PHE A 10 13.11 -2.31 -4.79
CA PHE A 10 14.24 -1.43 -4.64
C PHE A 10 15.21 -1.52 -5.81
N TRP A 11 14.79 -1.25 -6.95
CA TRP A 11 15.02 -1.97 -8.03
C TRP A 11 15.60 -1.09 -9.08
N SER A 12 16.81 -0.84 -8.89
CA SER A 12 17.64 -0.56 -10.02
C SER A 12 17.93 -1.87 -10.71
N PRO A 13 17.61 -1.99 -11.98
CA PRO A 13 17.54 -3.25 -12.67
C PRO A 13 18.89 -3.78 -13.13
N THR A 14 19.92 -2.97 -13.03
CA THR A 14 21.05 -3.15 -13.93
C THR A 14 22.11 -4.08 -13.42
N ASP A 15 22.18 -4.33 -12.10
CA ASP A 15 23.37 -4.98 -11.56
C ASP A 15 23.07 -6.27 -10.79
N ARG A 16 21.80 -6.66 -10.66
CA ARG A 16 21.40 -7.79 -9.82
C ARG A 16 20.30 -8.63 -10.48
N ALA A 17 20.48 -9.95 -10.44
CA ALA A 17 19.44 -10.88 -10.92
C ALA A 17 18.12 -10.66 -10.15
N PRO A 18 16.96 -10.61 -10.84
CA PRO A 18 15.66 -10.47 -10.16
C PRO A 18 15.42 -11.52 -9.09
N SER A 19 15.81 -12.78 -9.30
CA SER A 19 15.72 -13.85 -8.31
C SER A 19 16.42 -13.48 -7.00
N ARG A 20 17.63 -12.95 -7.07
CA ARG A 20 18.39 -12.52 -5.88
C ARG A 20 17.69 -11.38 -5.13
N ILE A 21 17.08 -10.44 -5.86
CA ILE A 21 16.29 -9.35 -5.26
C ILE A 21 15.10 -9.93 -4.49
N LEU A 22 14.40 -10.91 -5.06
CA LEU A 22 13.28 -11.57 -4.42
C LEU A 22 13.71 -12.39 -3.20
N ASP A 23 14.81 -13.12 -3.26
CA ASP A 23 15.35 -13.88 -2.13
C ASP A 23 15.71 -12.96 -0.97
N GLU A 24 16.34 -11.81 -1.24
CA GLU A 24 16.64 -10.80 -0.21
C GLU A 24 15.38 -10.19 0.40
N ALA A 25 14.34 -9.94 -0.39
CA ALA A 25 13.06 -9.46 0.12
C ALA A 25 12.41 -10.50 1.05
N ILE A 26 12.50 -11.79 0.71
CA ILE A 26 12.01 -12.88 1.56
C ILE A 26 12.79 -12.92 2.89
N GLN A 27 14.12 -12.79 2.85
CA GLN A 27 14.96 -12.74 4.06
C GLN A 27 14.59 -11.55 4.97
N VAL A 28 14.32 -10.38 4.39
CA VAL A 28 13.86 -9.20 5.12
C VAL A 28 12.53 -9.47 5.82
N VAL A 29 11.57 -10.11 5.14
CA VAL A 29 10.28 -10.45 5.73
C VAL A 29 10.46 -11.43 6.88
N ALA A 30 11.21 -12.50 6.69
CA ALA A 30 11.49 -13.49 7.72
C ALA A 30 12.14 -12.86 8.97
N ALA A 31 13.15 -12.02 8.77
CA ALA A 31 13.82 -11.33 9.88
C ALA A 31 12.89 -10.36 10.61
N SER A 32 12.03 -9.64 9.90
CA SER A 32 11.11 -8.66 10.51
C SER A 32 9.88 -9.24 11.19
N ALA A 33 9.63 -10.55 11.05
CA ALA A 33 8.43 -11.22 11.56
C ALA A 33 8.22 -11.09 13.07
N SER A 34 9.32 -10.92 13.86
CA SER A 34 9.30 -10.72 15.30
C SER A 34 9.60 -9.29 15.76
N MET A 35 9.76 -8.36 14.84
CA MET A 35 10.17 -6.98 15.15
C MET A 35 9.00 -6.05 15.54
N GLY A 36 7.77 -6.56 15.65
CA GLY A 36 6.61 -5.78 16.09
C GLY A 36 5.91 -4.97 15.01
N PHE A 37 6.31 -5.09 13.75
CA PHE A 37 5.54 -4.51 12.65
C PHE A 37 4.15 -5.17 12.56
N SER A 38 3.14 -4.36 12.32
CA SER A 38 1.74 -4.82 12.23
C SER A 38 1.43 -5.49 10.90
N TRP A 39 2.09 -5.08 9.83
CA TRP A 39 1.90 -5.66 8.49
C TRP A 39 3.12 -5.46 7.58
N VAL A 40 3.18 -6.33 6.59
CA VAL A 40 3.98 -6.16 5.38
C VAL A 40 3.04 -6.01 4.18
N SER A 41 3.39 -5.16 3.22
CA SER A 41 2.52 -4.89 2.07
C SER A 41 3.28 -4.82 0.76
N MET A 42 2.56 -5.03 -0.33
CA MET A 42 3.11 -4.99 -1.69
C MET A 42 2.09 -4.41 -2.67
N GLY A 43 2.56 -3.48 -3.52
CA GLY A 43 1.77 -2.89 -4.61
C GLY A 43 1.86 -3.66 -5.91
N GLN A 44 1.18 -3.16 -6.93
CA GLN A 44 1.16 -3.71 -8.28
C GLN A 44 1.51 -2.64 -9.30
N HIS A 45 2.37 -2.99 -10.25
CA HIS A 45 2.54 -2.30 -11.52
C HIS A 45 2.83 -3.32 -12.62
N TRP A 46 2.37 -3.03 -13.82
CA TRP A 46 2.67 -3.77 -15.03
C TRP A 46 3.61 -2.99 -15.92
N LEU A 47 4.33 -3.69 -16.79
CA LEU A 47 5.22 -3.05 -17.77
C LEU A 47 6.17 -2.03 -17.11
N SER A 48 6.72 -2.41 -15.96
CA SER A 48 7.44 -1.51 -15.07
C SER A 48 8.90 -1.25 -15.43
N HIS A 49 9.39 -1.81 -16.57
CA HIS A 49 10.76 -1.58 -17.00
C HIS A 49 11.14 -0.09 -16.96
N PRO A 50 12.31 0.25 -16.44
CA PRO A 50 13.41 -0.62 -16.01
C PRO A 50 13.27 -1.12 -14.55
N THR A 51 12.20 -0.86 -13.85
CA THR A 51 12.03 -1.26 -12.44
C THR A 51 11.58 -2.73 -12.35
N VAL A 52 12.20 -3.51 -11.45
CA VAL A 52 11.75 -4.87 -11.15
C VAL A 52 10.52 -4.78 -10.23
N TRP A 53 9.36 -5.22 -10.70
CA TRP A 53 8.13 -5.19 -9.91
C TRP A 53 7.43 -6.56 -9.97
N PRO A 54 7.63 -7.42 -8.96
CA PRO A 54 6.99 -8.74 -8.93
C PRO A 54 5.47 -8.59 -8.76
N GLN A 55 4.73 -9.55 -9.26
CA GLN A 55 3.27 -9.54 -9.12
C GLN A 55 2.87 -9.96 -7.70
N PRO A 56 1.84 -9.30 -7.09
CA PRO A 56 1.54 -9.47 -5.68
C PRO A 56 1.07 -10.87 -5.31
N PHE A 57 0.15 -11.50 -6.04
CA PHE A 57 -0.40 -12.77 -5.61
C PHE A 57 0.63 -13.90 -5.45
N PRO A 58 1.48 -14.21 -6.44
CA PRO A 58 2.49 -15.25 -6.26
C PRO A 58 3.53 -14.88 -5.22
N PHE A 59 3.92 -13.60 -5.12
CA PHE A 59 4.92 -13.20 -4.15
C PHE A 59 4.38 -13.18 -2.72
N LEU A 60 3.17 -12.70 -2.49
CA LEU A 60 2.51 -12.76 -1.19
C LEU A 60 2.31 -14.22 -0.72
N ALA A 61 1.90 -15.12 -1.63
CA ALA A 61 1.80 -16.54 -1.31
C ALA A 61 3.17 -17.12 -0.86
N ARG A 62 4.26 -16.74 -1.55
CA ARG A 62 5.61 -17.20 -1.20
C ARG A 62 6.08 -16.67 0.16
N ILE A 63 5.76 -15.45 0.53
CA ILE A 63 6.21 -14.88 1.81
C ILE A 63 5.26 -15.19 2.99
N ALA A 64 4.08 -15.71 2.75
CA ALA A 64 3.09 -15.99 3.79
C ALA A 64 3.64 -16.81 4.98
N PRO A 65 4.44 -17.88 4.78
CA PRO A 65 5.05 -18.61 5.88
C PRO A 65 6.06 -17.79 6.70
N GLU A 66 6.67 -16.78 6.10
CA GLU A 66 7.74 -15.98 6.69
C GLU A 66 7.22 -14.79 7.51
N THR A 67 5.94 -14.45 7.43
CA THR A 67 5.39 -13.22 8.04
C THR A 67 5.13 -13.30 9.54
N GLY A 68 5.25 -14.48 10.16
CA GLY A 68 4.90 -14.66 11.58
C GLY A 68 3.46 -14.22 11.86
N SER A 69 3.28 -13.29 12.80
CA SER A 69 1.98 -12.73 13.15
C SER A 69 1.59 -11.49 12.35
N MET A 70 2.48 -10.94 11.51
CA MET A 70 2.19 -9.77 10.69
C MET A 70 1.02 -10.06 9.74
N ARG A 71 0.16 -9.06 9.56
CA ARG A 71 -0.81 -9.08 8.47
C ARG A 71 -0.08 -8.86 7.13
N MET A 72 -0.70 -9.32 6.08
CA MET A 72 -0.23 -9.09 4.72
C MET A 72 -1.23 -8.18 4.01
N LYS A 73 -0.73 -7.23 3.23
CA LYS A 73 -1.61 -6.32 2.47
C LYS A 73 -1.22 -6.27 1.01
N THR A 74 -2.20 -6.30 0.12
CA THR A 74 -2.01 -5.70 -1.19
C THR A 74 -2.06 -4.17 -1.03
N SER A 75 -1.13 -3.42 -1.65
CA SER A 75 -1.08 -1.96 -1.44
C SER A 75 -0.44 -1.22 -2.64
N MET A 76 -1.16 -1.05 -3.77
CA MET A 76 -2.54 -1.45 -4.01
C MET A 76 -2.62 -2.39 -5.20
N LEU A 77 -3.64 -3.23 -5.26
CA LEU A 77 -4.03 -3.87 -6.52
C LEU A 77 -4.68 -2.83 -7.45
N LEU A 78 -4.27 -2.82 -8.70
CA LEU A 78 -4.90 -2.00 -9.73
C LEU A 78 -6.15 -2.71 -10.26
N LEU A 79 -7.19 -2.77 -9.41
CA LEU A 79 -8.34 -3.64 -9.59
C LEU A 79 -9.03 -3.51 -10.96
N PRO A 80 -9.13 -2.31 -11.57
CA PRO A 80 -9.72 -2.19 -12.91
C PRO A 80 -8.95 -2.92 -14.03
N LEU A 81 -7.67 -3.23 -13.83
CA LEU A 81 -6.87 -3.99 -14.81
C LEU A 81 -7.15 -5.49 -14.76
N LEU A 82 -7.77 -5.97 -13.68
CA LEU A 82 -7.87 -7.38 -13.34
C LEU A 82 -9.27 -7.95 -13.64
N ASN A 83 -9.34 -9.27 -13.75
CA ASN A 83 -10.61 -10.00 -13.75
C ASN A 83 -11.10 -10.17 -12.30
N ALA A 84 -12.29 -9.66 -11.99
CA ALA A 84 -12.82 -9.63 -10.62
C ALA A 84 -13.06 -11.03 -10.04
N VAL A 85 -13.43 -12.04 -10.88
CA VAL A 85 -13.60 -13.43 -10.41
C VAL A 85 -12.23 -14.01 -10.04
N GLU A 86 -11.24 -13.86 -10.91
CA GLU A 86 -9.87 -14.34 -10.65
C GLU A 86 -9.29 -13.69 -9.38
N VAL A 87 -9.53 -12.39 -9.19
CA VAL A 87 -9.11 -11.70 -7.95
C VAL A 87 -9.82 -12.27 -6.73
N ALA A 88 -11.13 -12.53 -6.82
CA ALA A 88 -11.90 -13.12 -5.72
C ALA A 88 -11.36 -14.50 -5.31
N GLU A 89 -11.02 -15.37 -6.29
CA GLU A 89 -10.41 -16.69 -6.07
C GLU A 89 -9.01 -16.58 -5.45
N ASN A 90 -8.15 -15.70 -5.98
CA ASN A 90 -6.80 -15.50 -5.47
C ASN A 90 -6.82 -14.96 -4.02
N ILE A 91 -7.70 -14.00 -3.72
CA ILE A 91 -7.84 -13.43 -2.37
C ILE A 91 -8.38 -14.48 -1.40
N ALA A 92 -9.40 -15.26 -1.79
CA ALA A 92 -9.91 -16.35 -0.95
C ALA A 92 -8.80 -17.36 -0.64
N THR A 93 -7.98 -17.71 -1.63
CA THR A 93 -6.86 -18.64 -1.47
C THR A 93 -5.79 -18.07 -0.53
N LEU A 94 -5.36 -16.82 -0.73
CA LEU A 94 -4.37 -16.18 0.13
C LEU A 94 -4.88 -16.01 1.57
N ASP A 95 -6.16 -15.69 1.74
CA ASP A 95 -6.74 -15.51 3.06
C ASP A 95 -6.80 -16.83 3.85
N GLN A 96 -7.08 -17.96 3.16
CA GLN A 96 -6.97 -19.29 3.74
C GLN A 96 -5.51 -19.65 4.08
N LEU A 97 -4.56 -19.41 3.18
CA LEU A 97 -3.13 -19.66 3.42
C LEU A 97 -2.56 -18.84 4.59
N THR A 98 -3.07 -17.65 4.80
CA THR A 98 -2.63 -16.76 5.88
C THR A 98 -3.45 -16.91 7.16
N HIS A 99 -4.45 -17.79 7.19
CA HIS A 99 -5.39 -17.93 8.31
C HIS A 99 -5.99 -16.59 8.75
N GLY A 100 -6.50 -15.81 7.77
CA GLY A 100 -7.19 -14.55 8.03
C GLY A 100 -6.29 -13.35 8.30
N ARG A 101 -5.03 -13.38 7.88
CA ARG A 101 -4.10 -12.26 8.03
C ARG A 101 -3.92 -11.42 6.75
N LEU A 102 -4.89 -11.45 5.85
CA LEU A 102 -4.87 -10.69 4.60
C LEU A 102 -5.77 -9.45 4.66
N ASP A 103 -5.28 -8.31 4.20
CA ASP A 103 -6.05 -7.09 3.89
C ASP A 103 -5.93 -6.79 2.39
N VAL A 104 -7.03 -6.37 1.77
CA VAL A 104 -7.14 -6.18 0.32
C VAL A 104 -7.13 -4.70 -0.03
N GLY A 105 -5.97 -4.14 -0.29
CA GLY A 105 -5.85 -2.77 -0.77
C GLY A 105 -6.06 -2.68 -2.28
N VAL A 106 -6.91 -1.74 -2.71
CA VAL A 106 -7.30 -1.54 -4.10
C VAL A 106 -7.16 -0.09 -4.55
N ALA A 107 -6.81 0.12 -5.81
CA ALA A 107 -6.72 1.43 -6.45
C ALA A 107 -7.24 1.39 -7.89
N ILE A 108 -7.55 2.58 -8.44
CA ILE A 108 -8.05 2.72 -9.82
C ILE A 108 -6.95 2.67 -10.88
N GLY A 109 -5.67 2.74 -10.50
CA GLY A 109 -4.56 2.90 -11.44
C GLY A 109 -4.46 4.31 -12.05
N TYR A 110 -3.29 4.67 -12.56
CA TYR A 110 -3.03 5.99 -13.14
C TYR A 110 -2.21 5.93 -14.45
N ARG A 111 -1.39 4.88 -14.66
CA ARG A 111 -0.54 4.78 -15.84
C ARG A 111 -1.36 4.40 -17.06
N GLU A 112 -1.25 5.22 -18.11
CA GLU A 112 -1.99 5.01 -19.37
C GLU A 112 -1.62 3.66 -20.01
N ALA A 113 -0.32 3.33 -20.07
CA ALA A 113 0.14 2.07 -20.64
C ALA A 113 -0.45 0.81 -19.95
N GLU A 114 -0.74 0.89 -18.65
CA GLU A 114 -1.40 -0.20 -17.93
C GLU A 114 -2.88 -0.30 -18.32
N LEU A 115 -3.57 0.83 -18.46
CA LEU A 115 -4.98 0.88 -18.87
C LEU A 115 -5.15 0.42 -20.31
N GLU A 116 -4.30 0.89 -21.22
CA GLU A 116 -4.29 0.50 -22.63
C GLU A 116 -4.05 -1.00 -22.83
N SER A 117 -3.18 -1.60 -21.99
CA SER A 117 -2.86 -3.03 -22.07
C SER A 117 -4.07 -3.95 -21.88
N VAL A 118 -5.15 -3.44 -21.27
CA VAL A 118 -6.41 -4.16 -21.07
C VAL A 118 -7.59 -3.52 -21.81
N GLY A 119 -7.33 -2.55 -22.68
CA GLY A 119 -8.35 -1.85 -23.46
C GLY A 119 -9.31 -1.02 -22.59
N LEU A 120 -8.86 -0.55 -21.42
CA LEU A 120 -9.70 0.20 -20.49
C LEU A 120 -9.49 1.71 -20.63
N GLY A 121 -10.56 2.44 -20.88
CA GLY A 121 -10.54 3.90 -20.89
C GLY A 121 -10.40 4.49 -19.48
N ARG A 122 -9.67 5.59 -19.35
CA ARG A 122 -9.45 6.29 -18.06
C ARG A 122 -10.77 6.63 -17.34
N ARG A 123 -11.85 6.90 -18.07
CA ARG A 123 -13.18 7.24 -17.52
C ARG A 123 -13.91 6.05 -16.93
N ASP A 124 -13.59 4.84 -17.38
CA ASP A 124 -14.29 3.61 -16.99
C ASP A 124 -13.70 2.93 -15.75
N ARG A 125 -12.46 3.30 -15.36
CA ARG A 125 -11.71 2.65 -14.28
C ARG A 125 -12.42 2.71 -12.92
N VAL A 126 -13.12 3.80 -12.62
CA VAL A 126 -13.84 3.96 -11.35
C VAL A 126 -15.05 3.01 -11.30
N GLY A 127 -15.89 3.03 -12.33
CA GLY A 127 -17.06 2.16 -12.39
C GLY A 127 -16.69 0.69 -12.41
N LYS A 128 -15.63 0.31 -13.15
CA LYS A 128 -15.15 -1.07 -13.17
C LYS A 128 -14.65 -1.51 -11.78
N MET A 129 -13.95 -0.63 -11.04
CA MET A 129 -13.52 -0.93 -9.68
C MET A 129 -14.71 -1.14 -8.73
N GLU A 130 -15.70 -0.24 -8.77
CA GLU A 130 -16.89 -0.34 -7.92
C GLU A 130 -17.68 -1.63 -8.18
N GLU A 131 -17.93 -1.97 -9.45
CA GLU A 131 -18.57 -3.25 -9.83
C GLU A 131 -17.73 -4.47 -9.41
N SER A 132 -16.39 -4.39 -9.57
CA SER A 132 -15.50 -5.48 -9.15
C SER A 132 -15.55 -5.72 -7.65
N ILE A 133 -15.58 -4.67 -6.83
CA ILE A 133 -15.70 -4.79 -5.38
C ILE A 133 -17.06 -5.40 -4.99
N ASP A 134 -18.16 -4.97 -5.61
CA ASP A 134 -19.48 -5.53 -5.33
C ASP A 134 -19.54 -7.02 -5.71
N LEU A 135 -19.05 -7.38 -6.90
CA LEU A 135 -18.98 -8.78 -7.34
C LEU A 135 -18.12 -9.63 -6.40
N MET A 136 -16.93 -9.16 -6.02
CA MET A 136 -16.04 -9.89 -5.10
C MET A 136 -16.71 -10.14 -3.75
N LYS A 137 -17.37 -9.14 -3.16
CA LYS A 137 -18.10 -9.29 -1.89
C LYS A 137 -19.21 -10.32 -1.98
N ARG A 138 -19.97 -10.34 -3.09
CA ARG A 138 -21.01 -11.35 -3.33
C ARG A 138 -20.41 -12.75 -3.48
N LEU A 139 -19.35 -12.90 -4.24
CA LEU A 139 -18.67 -14.19 -4.40
C LEU A 139 -18.15 -14.74 -3.05
N TRP A 140 -17.62 -13.86 -2.19
CA TRP A 140 -17.11 -14.24 -0.87
C TRP A 140 -18.19 -14.60 0.15
N SER A 141 -19.48 -14.27 -0.12
CA SER A 141 -20.59 -14.73 0.74
C SER A 141 -20.75 -16.25 0.72
N GLY A 142 -20.29 -16.91 -0.36
CA GLY A 142 -20.45 -18.34 -0.57
C GLY A 142 -21.80 -18.73 -1.17
N GLU A 143 -22.59 -17.77 -1.63
CA GLU A 143 -23.86 -17.99 -2.32
C GLU A 143 -23.68 -18.06 -3.84
N ASP A 144 -24.70 -18.57 -4.53
CA ASP A 144 -24.74 -18.52 -5.98
C ASP A 144 -24.94 -17.07 -6.45
N VAL A 145 -24.04 -16.60 -7.28
CA VAL A 145 -24.04 -15.24 -7.81
C VAL A 145 -24.50 -15.26 -9.27
N ASN A 146 -25.40 -14.37 -9.62
CA ASN A 146 -25.70 -14.01 -11.00
C ASN A 146 -25.58 -12.49 -11.13
N PHE A 147 -24.43 -12.03 -11.58
CA PHE A 147 -24.06 -10.62 -11.64
C PHE A 147 -23.90 -10.17 -13.08
N THR A 148 -24.61 -9.11 -13.47
CA THR A 148 -24.51 -8.50 -14.79
C THR A 148 -24.36 -7.00 -14.63
N GLY A 149 -23.12 -6.50 -14.63
CA GLY A 149 -22.79 -5.08 -14.61
C GLY A 149 -22.45 -4.57 -16.01
N LYS A 150 -22.11 -3.30 -16.05
CA LYS A 150 -21.59 -2.66 -17.28
C LYS A 150 -20.19 -3.18 -17.63
N TYR A 151 -19.35 -3.41 -16.63
CA TYR A 151 -17.93 -3.72 -16.80
C TYR A 151 -17.60 -5.18 -16.47
N VAL A 152 -18.31 -5.78 -15.52
CA VAL A 152 -18.05 -7.14 -15.08
C VAL A 152 -19.32 -7.97 -15.05
N ARG A 153 -19.16 -9.27 -15.26
CA ARG A 153 -20.26 -10.23 -15.14
C ARG A 153 -19.74 -11.57 -14.65
N ALA A 154 -20.55 -12.26 -13.87
CA ALA A 154 -20.26 -13.62 -13.41
C ALA A 154 -21.55 -14.38 -13.11
N SER A 155 -21.52 -15.69 -13.30
CA SER A 155 -22.58 -16.60 -12.87
C SER A 155 -21.91 -17.82 -12.25
N GLY A 156 -22.29 -18.18 -11.01
CA GLY A 156 -21.75 -19.31 -10.28
C GLY A 156 -21.35 -18.95 -8.86
N ARG A 157 -20.54 -19.82 -8.24
CA ARG A 157 -20.10 -19.71 -6.85
C ARG A 157 -18.64 -20.14 -6.73
N LEU A 158 -17.90 -19.52 -5.79
CA LEU A 158 -16.54 -19.95 -5.48
C LEU A 158 -16.50 -21.36 -4.88
N GLY A 159 -15.43 -22.10 -5.14
CA GLY A 159 -15.22 -23.42 -4.56
C GLY A 159 -15.11 -23.40 -3.02
N PHE A 160 -14.62 -22.28 -2.47
CA PHE A 160 -14.56 -21.99 -1.04
C PHE A 160 -14.54 -20.48 -0.78
N THR A 161 -14.92 -20.07 0.42
CA THR A 161 -14.91 -18.67 0.83
C THR A 161 -13.60 -18.29 1.52
N PRO A 162 -13.28 -16.99 1.66
CA PRO A 162 -12.19 -16.53 2.50
C PRO A 162 -12.31 -17.05 3.94
N PHE A 163 -11.19 -17.07 4.64
CA PHE A 163 -11.14 -17.41 6.08
C PHE A 163 -11.86 -16.35 6.92
N GLN A 164 -11.61 -15.08 6.63
CA GLN A 164 -12.22 -13.94 7.32
C GLN A 164 -13.70 -13.77 6.93
N LYS A 165 -14.53 -13.38 7.92
CA LYS A 165 -15.95 -13.13 7.71
C LYS A 165 -16.31 -11.69 8.06
N PRO A 166 -17.17 -11.01 7.28
CA PRO A 166 -17.85 -11.49 6.07
C PRO A 166 -16.89 -11.64 4.88
N HIS A 167 -15.74 -10.97 4.88
CA HIS A 167 -14.68 -11.04 3.87
C HIS A 167 -13.39 -10.40 4.42
N PRO A 168 -12.23 -10.59 3.77
CA PRO A 168 -11.01 -9.83 4.10
C PRO A 168 -11.26 -8.33 4.01
N PRO A 169 -10.75 -7.51 4.94
CA PRO A 169 -10.94 -6.08 4.92
C PRO A 169 -10.46 -5.46 3.60
N ILE A 170 -11.32 -4.62 3.00
CA ILE A 170 -11.00 -3.88 1.77
C ILE A 170 -10.53 -2.48 2.14
N GLU A 171 -9.32 -2.14 1.71
CA GLU A 171 -8.71 -0.82 1.87
C GLU A 171 -8.65 -0.11 0.51
N MET A 172 -9.26 1.07 0.39
CA MET A 172 -9.31 1.79 -0.88
C MET A 172 -8.39 3.01 -0.87
N ALA A 173 -7.54 3.12 -1.88
CA ALA A 173 -6.69 4.30 -2.06
C ALA A 173 -7.53 5.53 -2.43
N ALA A 174 -7.25 6.65 -1.75
CA ALA A 174 -7.91 7.93 -1.99
C ALA A 174 -6.90 9.09 -1.97
N GLN A 175 -7.02 10.01 -2.93
CA GLN A 175 -6.20 11.21 -3.06
C GLN A 175 -7.05 12.47 -3.28
N SER A 176 -8.37 12.34 -3.22
CA SER A 176 -9.32 13.43 -3.46
C SER A 176 -10.59 13.24 -2.63
N ARG A 177 -11.36 14.31 -2.46
CA ARG A 177 -12.65 14.28 -1.78
C ARG A 177 -13.56 13.16 -2.31
N GLY A 178 -13.82 13.12 -3.63
CA GLY A 178 -14.72 12.12 -4.20
C GLY A 178 -14.22 10.67 -4.06
N ALA A 179 -12.90 10.44 -4.09
CA ALA A 179 -12.31 9.13 -3.82
C ALA A 179 -12.48 8.75 -2.34
N THR A 180 -12.34 9.70 -1.42
CA THR A 180 -12.51 9.49 0.01
C THR A 180 -13.97 9.21 0.38
N GLU A 181 -14.93 9.96 -0.20
CA GLU A 181 -16.37 9.70 -0.05
C GLU A 181 -16.75 8.30 -0.55
N ARG A 182 -16.16 7.88 -1.67
CA ARG A 182 -16.33 6.52 -2.21
C ARG A 182 -15.77 5.46 -1.26
N ALA A 183 -14.53 5.63 -0.79
CA ALA A 183 -13.94 4.71 0.17
C ALA A 183 -14.80 4.55 1.43
N ALA A 184 -15.31 5.64 1.98
CA ALA A 184 -16.20 5.62 3.14
C ALA A 184 -17.50 4.82 2.90
N ARG A 185 -18.00 4.81 1.65
CA ARG A 185 -19.24 4.13 1.28
C ARG A 185 -19.07 2.63 1.00
N ILE A 186 -18.00 2.22 0.31
CA ILE A 186 -17.88 0.87 -0.24
C ILE A 186 -16.71 0.04 0.28
N ALA A 187 -15.77 0.64 1.03
CA ALA A 187 -14.61 -0.04 1.60
C ALA A 187 -14.66 -0.11 3.14
N ASP A 188 -13.79 -0.91 3.73
CA ASP A 188 -13.67 -1.05 5.18
C ASP A 188 -12.65 -0.07 5.76
N ALA A 189 -11.72 0.38 4.92
CA ALA A 189 -10.69 1.34 5.26
C ALA A 189 -10.35 2.27 4.08
N VAL A 190 -9.75 3.43 4.39
CA VAL A 190 -9.17 4.32 3.40
C VAL A 190 -7.65 4.39 3.55
N PHE A 191 -6.96 4.52 2.42
CA PHE A 191 -5.52 4.65 2.35
C PHE A 191 -5.11 5.91 1.61
N PHE A 192 -4.33 6.75 2.27
CA PHE A 192 -3.77 7.96 1.70
C PHE A 192 -2.32 7.72 1.25
N GLY A 193 -2.08 7.83 -0.05
CA GLY A 193 -0.74 7.65 -0.61
C GLY A 193 0.25 8.72 -0.14
N PRO A 194 1.57 8.49 -0.30
CA PRO A 194 2.60 9.42 0.17
C PRO A 194 2.53 10.79 -0.52
N GLN A 195 1.89 10.88 -1.68
CA GLN A 195 1.73 12.13 -2.44
C GLN A 195 0.72 13.10 -1.82
N VAL A 196 -0.09 12.65 -0.88
CA VAL A 196 -1.07 13.50 -0.17
C VAL A 196 -0.39 14.13 1.03
N ALA A 197 -0.20 15.45 1.04
CA ALA A 197 0.41 16.17 2.15
C ALA A 197 -0.33 15.93 3.48
N TRP A 198 0.34 16.02 4.60
CA TRP A 198 -0.27 15.76 5.91
C TRP A 198 -1.51 16.63 6.19
N ARG A 199 -1.48 17.92 5.81
CA ARG A 199 -2.63 18.83 5.95
C ARG A 199 -3.83 18.38 5.11
N ASP A 200 -3.55 17.81 3.92
CA ASP A 200 -4.60 17.34 3.02
C ASP A 200 -5.16 16.00 3.52
N VAL A 201 -4.31 15.13 4.10
CA VAL A 201 -4.77 13.92 4.80
C VAL A 201 -5.73 14.29 5.93
N ALA A 202 -5.40 15.28 6.77
CA ALA A 202 -6.28 15.73 7.85
C ALA A 202 -7.64 16.22 7.33
N SER A 203 -7.64 17.00 6.23
CA SER A 203 -8.87 17.43 5.56
C SER A 203 -9.69 16.26 5.03
N LEU A 204 -9.04 15.29 4.36
CA LEU A 204 -9.70 14.11 3.79
C LEU A 204 -10.21 13.17 4.89
N VAL A 205 -9.55 13.06 6.02
CA VAL A 205 -10.06 12.35 7.21
C VAL A 205 -11.36 12.98 7.69
N GLY A 206 -11.46 14.31 7.71
CA GLY A 206 -12.69 15.02 7.99
C GLY A 206 -13.83 14.64 7.01
N VAL A 207 -13.53 14.56 5.72
CA VAL A 207 -14.48 14.10 4.68
C VAL A 207 -14.91 12.66 4.94
N TYR A 208 -13.94 11.75 5.20
CA TYR A 208 -14.26 10.35 5.49
C TYR A 208 -15.19 10.20 6.68
N ARG A 209 -14.88 10.88 7.79
CA ARG A 209 -15.69 10.86 9.02
C ARG A 209 -17.05 11.51 8.85
N GLY A 210 -17.17 12.51 7.96
CA GLY A 210 -18.48 13.08 7.58
C GLY A 210 -19.39 12.08 6.88
N CYS A 211 -18.83 11.18 6.08
CA CYS A 211 -19.58 10.11 5.38
C CYS A 211 -19.72 8.84 6.23
N ARG A 212 -18.76 8.56 7.11
CA ARG A 212 -18.73 7.37 7.99
C ARG A 212 -18.27 7.77 9.38
N PRO A 213 -19.19 8.23 10.24
CA PRO A 213 -18.85 8.78 11.56
C PRO A 213 -18.15 7.77 12.48
N THR A 214 -18.49 6.48 12.37
CA THR A 214 -17.95 5.41 13.20
C THR A 214 -17.40 4.27 12.36
N GLY A 215 -16.42 3.58 12.92
CA GLY A 215 -15.74 2.47 12.24
C GLY A 215 -14.89 2.93 11.06
N GLY A 216 -14.30 1.95 10.38
CA GLY A 216 -13.37 2.15 9.27
C GLY A 216 -11.99 2.64 9.73
N ASP A 217 -10.97 1.92 9.29
CA ASP A 217 -9.58 2.28 9.56
C ASP A 217 -9.09 3.37 8.58
N LEU A 218 -8.18 4.21 9.06
CA LEU A 218 -7.57 5.30 8.31
C LEU A 218 -6.06 5.06 8.23
N TYR A 219 -5.57 4.75 7.05
CA TYR A 219 -4.15 4.47 6.82
C TYR A 219 -3.51 5.53 5.93
N ALA A 220 -2.23 5.78 6.16
CA ALA A 220 -1.41 6.58 5.25
C ALA A 220 -0.10 5.85 4.93
N SER A 221 0.52 6.20 3.82
CA SER A 221 1.89 5.81 3.49
C SER A 221 2.83 6.99 3.55
N ARG A 222 4.05 6.76 4.02
CA ARG A 222 5.14 7.75 4.03
C ARG A 222 6.48 7.08 3.73
N CYS A 223 7.38 7.84 3.13
CA CYS A 223 8.78 7.47 3.13
C CYS A 223 9.31 7.62 4.56
N LEU A 224 10.09 6.65 5.03
CA LEU A 224 10.78 6.75 6.32
C LEU A 224 12.28 6.92 6.07
N MET A 225 12.85 7.97 6.65
CA MET A 225 14.28 8.30 6.57
C MET A 225 14.81 8.60 7.97
N VAL A 226 15.47 7.64 8.57
CA VAL A 226 16.05 7.80 9.92
C VAL A 226 17.52 8.16 9.81
N GLY A 227 17.91 9.22 10.48
CA GLY A 227 19.27 9.73 10.56
C GLY A 227 19.64 10.11 11.98
N LYS A 228 20.84 10.69 12.16
CA LYS A 228 21.29 11.22 13.47
C LYS A 228 20.58 12.52 13.85
N SER A 229 20.14 13.28 12.84
CA SER A 229 19.39 14.53 12.95
C SER A 229 18.48 14.70 11.75
N LYS A 230 17.65 15.75 11.76
CA LYS A 230 16.81 16.12 10.60
C LYS A 230 17.66 16.46 9.38
N GLU A 231 18.77 17.16 9.56
CA GLU A 231 19.68 17.54 8.47
C GLU A 231 20.34 16.32 7.83
N ASP A 232 20.79 15.35 8.63
CA ASP A 232 21.38 14.10 8.17
C ASP A 232 20.35 13.25 7.40
N ALA A 233 19.15 13.11 7.94
CA ALA A 233 18.06 12.40 7.30
C ALA A 233 17.61 13.08 6.00
N ALA A 234 17.53 14.43 5.96
CA ALA A 234 17.17 15.18 4.77
C ALA A 234 18.21 15.03 3.65
N ALA A 235 19.50 15.06 3.98
CA ALA A 235 20.58 14.84 3.01
C ALA A 235 20.48 13.44 2.36
N THR A 236 20.20 12.42 3.17
CA THR A 236 19.96 11.04 2.68
C THR A 236 18.70 10.97 1.83
N ALA A 237 17.60 11.59 2.27
CA ALA A 237 16.33 11.59 1.58
C ALA A 237 16.42 12.20 0.18
N LYS A 238 17.21 13.24 -0.02
CA LYS A 238 17.38 13.91 -1.31
C LYS A 238 17.77 12.93 -2.40
N HIS A 239 18.75 12.09 -2.15
CA HIS A 239 19.24 11.09 -3.11
C HIS A 239 18.14 10.10 -3.54
N TYR A 240 17.35 9.61 -2.61
CA TYR A 240 16.32 8.60 -2.88
C TYR A 240 15.03 9.20 -3.45
N LEU A 241 14.60 10.35 -2.96
CA LEU A 241 13.37 10.99 -3.42
C LEU A 241 13.50 11.55 -4.83
N GLU A 242 14.62 12.17 -5.20
CA GLU A 242 14.83 12.66 -6.57
C GLU A 242 14.68 11.54 -7.61
N ARG A 243 15.19 10.35 -7.31
CA ARG A 243 15.05 9.18 -8.18
C ARG A 243 13.59 8.74 -8.27
N THR A 244 12.90 8.68 -7.15
CA THR A 244 11.48 8.30 -7.07
C THR A 244 10.61 9.30 -7.81
N PHE A 245 10.87 10.60 -7.67
CA PHE A 245 10.15 11.66 -8.40
C PHE A 245 10.35 11.55 -9.90
N ARG A 246 11.58 11.31 -10.37
CA ARG A 246 11.83 11.10 -11.80
C ARG A 246 11.03 9.93 -12.36
N MET A 247 10.98 8.80 -11.64
CA MET A 247 10.20 7.64 -12.04
C MET A 247 8.71 7.98 -12.14
N TYR A 248 8.13 8.57 -11.12
CA TYR A 248 6.70 8.94 -11.12
C TYR A 248 6.37 10.03 -12.14
N THR A 249 7.28 10.95 -12.42
CA THR A 249 7.13 11.93 -13.49
C THR A 249 7.10 11.24 -14.85
N THR A 250 8.02 10.31 -15.09
CA THR A 250 8.05 9.50 -16.32
C THR A 250 6.77 8.67 -16.50
N TRP A 251 6.18 8.22 -15.40
CA TRP A 251 4.92 7.45 -15.41
C TRP A 251 3.66 8.33 -15.39
N GLN A 252 3.80 9.63 -15.56
CA GLN A 252 2.69 10.59 -15.66
C GLN A 252 1.76 10.57 -14.42
N MET A 253 2.31 10.28 -13.24
CA MET A 253 1.52 10.26 -12.01
C MET A 253 0.92 11.63 -11.71
N GLN A 254 1.61 12.72 -12.02
CA GLN A 254 1.14 14.09 -11.83
C GLN A 254 -0.16 14.41 -12.58
N GLU A 255 -0.42 13.77 -13.72
CA GLU A 255 -1.66 13.98 -14.48
C GLU A 255 -2.87 13.29 -13.87
N SER A 256 -2.62 12.32 -12.97
CA SER A 256 -3.66 11.53 -12.33
C SER A 256 -3.95 11.95 -10.89
N SER A 257 -3.02 12.65 -10.24
CA SER A 257 -3.17 13.14 -8.88
C SER A 257 -3.67 14.59 -8.92
N MET A 258 -4.65 14.92 -8.06
CA MET A 258 -5.05 16.32 -7.84
C MET A 258 -3.99 17.14 -7.10
N VAL A 259 -2.93 16.47 -6.65
CA VAL A 259 -1.79 17.10 -5.99
C VAL A 259 -0.64 17.12 -6.98
N PRO A 260 -0.20 18.30 -7.44
CA PRO A 260 0.98 18.41 -8.28
C PRO A 260 2.18 17.79 -7.57
N LEU A 261 2.91 16.93 -8.26
CA LEU A 261 4.25 16.54 -7.84
C LEU A 261 5.13 17.80 -7.88
N HIS A 262 5.29 18.45 -6.75
CA HIS A 262 6.19 19.57 -6.67
C HIS A 262 7.62 19.06 -6.80
N LEU A 263 8.35 19.61 -7.75
CA LEU A 263 9.78 19.40 -7.90
C LEU A 263 10.60 20.15 -6.81
N ASP A 264 9.92 20.84 -5.92
CA ASP A 264 10.52 21.46 -4.73
C ASP A 264 10.77 20.34 -3.70
N PHE A 265 12.06 20.02 -3.57
CA PHE A 265 12.51 18.95 -2.70
C PHE A 265 12.15 19.19 -1.22
N GLU A 266 12.40 20.41 -0.72
CA GLU A 266 12.20 20.73 0.69
C GLU A 266 10.72 20.59 1.09
N ARG A 267 9.83 21.13 0.27
CA ARG A 267 8.39 20.97 0.47
C ARG A 267 7.94 19.53 0.35
N SER A 268 8.47 18.76 -0.60
CA SER A 268 8.15 17.35 -0.76
C SER A 268 8.67 16.50 0.39
N LEU A 269 9.79 16.87 0.99
CA LEU A 269 10.36 16.17 2.13
C LEU A 269 9.40 16.19 3.32
N ASP A 270 8.89 17.36 3.70
CA ASP A 270 7.94 17.48 4.81
C ASP A 270 6.61 16.81 4.54
N ASP A 271 6.12 16.88 3.30
CA ASP A 271 4.82 16.34 2.92
C ASP A 271 4.82 14.80 2.79
N TRP A 272 5.92 14.21 2.30
CA TRP A 272 5.96 12.79 1.91
C TRP A 272 6.70 11.89 2.86
N THR A 273 7.43 12.48 3.80
CA THR A 273 8.43 11.75 4.58
C THR A 273 8.19 11.91 6.08
N VAL A 274 8.43 10.84 6.81
CA VAL A 274 8.74 10.86 8.24
C VAL A 274 10.26 10.77 8.33
N TYR A 275 10.92 11.82 8.81
CA TYR A 275 12.37 11.89 8.77
C TYR A 275 12.98 12.60 9.98
N GLY A 276 14.22 12.31 10.26
CA GLY A 276 15.00 12.87 11.36
C GLY A 276 15.61 11.79 12.24
N SER A 277 15.92 12.15 13.49
CA SER A 277 16.29 11.18 14.51
C SER A 277 15.12 10.24 14.82
N PRO A 278 15.35 9.08 15.47
CA PRO A 278 14.25 8.22 15.92
C PRO A 278 13.20 8.97 16.76
N ALA A 279 13.63 9.96 17.59
CA ALA A 279 12.72 10.77 18.39
C ALA A 279 11.84 11.68 17.54
N ASP A 280 12.41 12.33 16.51
CA ASP A 280 11.65 13.16 15.56
C ASP A 280 10.61 12.32 14.81
N CYS A 281 10.99 11.11 14.39
CA CYS A 281 10.09 10.19 13.70
C CYS A 281 8.93 9.75 14.60
N VAL A 282 9.20 9.41 15.86
CA VAL A 282 8.17 9.05 16.84
C VAL A 282 7.20 10.22 17.06
N GLU A 283 7.72 11.44 17.26
CA GLU A 283 6.87 12.62 17.45
C GLU A 283 5.95 12.88 16.24
N ALA A 284 6.49 12.79 15.03
CA ALA A 284 5.69 12.96 13.81
C ALA A 284 4.57 11.92 13.70
N LEU A 285 4.85 10.66 14.07
CA LEU A 285 3.87 9.56 14.03
C LEU A 285 2.81 9.70 15.12
N LEU A 286 3.20 10.14 16.32
CA LEU A 286 2.25 10.40 17.41
C LEU A 286 1.30 11.54 17.03
N ARG A 287 1.80 12.62 16.41
CA ARG A 287 0.94 13.68 15.84
C ARG A 287 0.00 13.15 14.79
N ALA A 288 0.45 12.30 13.89
CA ALA A 288 -0.43 11.66 12.88
C ALA A 288 -1.55 10.83 13.52
N ARG A 289 -1.27 10.16 14.65
CA ARG A 289 -2.26 9.43 15.44
C ARG A 289 -3.23 10.37 16.15
N ASP A 290 -2.70 11.34 16.89
CA ASP A 290 -3.46 12.12 17.88
C ASP A 290 -4.19 13.31 17.23
N ASP A 291 -3.55 14.00 16.27
CA ASP A 291 -4.12 15.20 15.63
C ASP A 291 -4.93 14.87 14.37
N ILE A 292 -4.51 13.85 13.60
CA ILE A 292 -5.18 13.47 12.36
C ILE A 292 -6.15 12.30 12.57
N GLY A 293 -5.89 11.44 13.56
CA GLY A 293 -6.72 10.28 13.89
C GLY A 293 -6.43 9.05 13.02
N LEU A 294 -5.18 8.89 12.55
CA LEU A 294 -4.81 7.73 11.75
C LEU A 294 -4.76 6.45 12.58
N SER A 295 -5.31 5.36 12.02
CA SER A 295 -5.21 4.00 12.57
C SER A 295 -3.82 3.42 12.40
N GLY A 296 -3.12 3.80 11.33
CA GLY A 296 -1.77 3.31 11.05
C GLY A 296 -1.06 3.99 9.89
N VAL A 297 0.26 3.80 9.86
CA VAL A 297 1.16 4.29 8.80
C VAL A 297 1.98 3.15 8.23
N GLY A 298 2.02 3.05 6.90
CA GLY A 298 2.89 2.16 6.16
C GLY A 298 4.14 2.90 5.67
N PHE A 299 5.30 2.31 5.85
CA PHE A 299 6.55 2.92 5.43
C PHE A 299 7.07 2.37 4.12
N THR A 300 7.48 3.28 3.23
CA THR A 300 8.43 2.96 2.17
C THR A 300 9.81 3.36 2.67
N ILE A 301 10.69 2.38 2.85
CA ILE A 301 12.02 2.59 3.42
C ILE A 301 13.06 2.54 2.31
N TYR A 302 13.27 3.65 1.62
CA TYR A 302 14.24 3.71 0.50
C TYR A 302 15.70 3.71 0.96
N SER A 303 15.95 4.10 2.21
CA SER A 303 17.29 4.16 2.80
C SER A 303 17.81 2.83 3.34
N LEU A 304 17.13 1.71 3.04
CA LEU A 304 17.63 0.40 3.44
C LEU A 304 19.03 0.15 2.86
N PRO A 305 19.99 -0.25 3.69
CA PRO A 305 21.32 -0.58 3.21
C PRO A 305 21.31 -1.63 2.10
N PRO A 306 22.23 -1.58 1.14
CA PRO A 306 22.32 -2.60 0.08
C PRO A 306 22.78 -3.96 0.60
N ASP A 307 23.57 -3.98 1.67
CA ASP A 307 24.00 -5.21 2.34
C ASP A 307 22.85 -5.84 3.13
N PRO A 308 22.55 -7.14 2.97
CA PRO A 308 21.41 -7.79 3.64
C PRO A 308 21.49 -7.78 5.17
N VAL A 309 22.69 -7.93 5.75
CA VAL A 309 22.87 -7.93 7.22
C VAL A 309 22.62 -6.53 7.76
N ALA A 310 23.27 -5.53 7.21
CA ALA A 310 23.09 -4.13 7.59
C ALA A 310 21.62 -3.68 7.41
N ARG A 311 20.92 -4.24 6.43
CA ARG A 311 19.49 -3.99 6.22
C ARG A 311 18.63 -4.51 7.36
N ILE A 312 18.91 -5.72 7.83
CA ILE A 312 18.20 -6.31 8.97
C ILE A 312 18.49 -5.53 10.24
N GLU A 313 19.75 -5.15 10.48
CA GLU A 313 20.14 -4.31 11.63
C GLU A 313 19.44 -2.95 11.60
N TYR A 314 19.32 -2.33 10.44
CA TYR A 314 18.58 -1.06 10.28
C TYR A 314 17.08 -1.21 10.57
N LEU A 315 16.46 -2.30 10.12
CA LEU A 315 15.06 -2.61 10.46
C LEU A 315 14.88 -2.89 11.96
N GLN A 316 15.83 -3.56 12.58
CA GLN A 316 15.82 -3.79 14.03
C GLN A 316 15.87 -2.48 14.80
N MET A 317 16.74 -1.54 14.42
CA MET A 317 16.78 -0.19 15.00
C MET A 317 15.44 0.53 14.85
N ILE A 318 14.83 0.49 13.65
CA ILE A 318 13.50 1.09 13.44
C ILE A 318 12.46 0.44 14.35
N ALA A 319 12.50 -0.88 14.51
CA ALA A 319 11.58 -1.61 15.36
C ALA A 319 11.71 -1.22 16.84
N GLU A 320 12.92 -1.16 17.36
CA GLU A 320 13.20 -0.86 18.76
C GLU A 320 12.95 0.62 19.09
N ASP A 321 13.45 1.52 18.24
CA ASP A 321 13.46 2.95 18.51
C ASP A 321 12.19 3.69 18.07
N ILE A 322 11.46 3.15 17.11
CA ILE A 322 10.26 3.82 16.57
C ILE A 322 9.01 2.95 16.78
N VAL A 323 8.98 1.71 16.24
CA VAL A 323 7.76 0.89 16.26
C VAL A 323 7.33 0.62 17.70
N ALA A 324 8.23 0.18 18.55
CA ALA A 324 7.93 -0.13 19.95
C ALA A 324 7.42 1.06 20.77
N ARG A 325 7.77 2.29 20.37
CA ARG A 325 7.33 3.52 21.09
C ARG A 325 5.98 4.03 20.60
N VAL A 326 5.62 3.78 19.35
CA VAL A 326 4.39 4.28 18.73
C VAL A 326 3.23 3.29 18.88
N THR A 327 3.51 1.99 18.94
CA THR A 327 2.49 0.93 19.05
C THR A 327 2.01 0.67 20.48
N ARG A 328 2.73 1.14 21.47
CA ARG A 328 2.28 1.19 22.87
C ARG A 328 1.20 2.26 23.04
#